data_541a48137e61bc94f9ff1d29d6babc9c
#
_entry.id   541a48137e61bc94f9ff1d29d6babc9c
#
_cell.length_a   1.000
_cell.length_b   1.000
_cell.length_c   1.000
_cell.angle_alpha   90.00
_cell.angle_beta   90.00
_cell.angle_gamma   90.00
#
_symmetry.space_group_name_H-M   'P 1'
#
loop_
_entity.id
_entity.type
_entity.pdbx_description
1 polymer ?
#
loop_
_entity_poly.entity_id
_entity_poly.type
_entity_poly.pdbx_seq_one_letter_code
_entity_poly.pdbx_strand_id
1 'polypeptide(L)'
;MISEKYGRTYHYPFSPGTTSDDRINHTYWEDIQRIKTLVHTEKLDGENNCLSQWGVFARSHAAPTTSPWTRQLRERWELIKNDLGDIEIFGENLYAIHSIEYQRLETHFYIFAVRCMDQWLSWEEVKFYAALFDLPTVPELKICLLYTSDAADD
;
A
#
# COMPACT_ATOMS: atom_id res chain seq x y z
N MET A 1 -0.72 -1.83 21.69
CA MET A 1 -1.51 -2.67 20.80
C MET A 1 -0.67 -3.06 19.60
N ILE A 2 -0.73 -4.29 19.19
CA ILE A 2 0.06 -4.77 18.07
C ILE A 2 -0.69 -4.47 16.79
N SER A 3 -0.01 -3.83 15.82
CA SER A 3 -0.55 -3.58 14.50
C SER A 3 -0.83 -4.90 13.77
N GLU A 4 -1.88 -4.96 12.98
CA GLU A 4 -2.19 -6.10 12.14
C GLU A 4 -1.57 -5.93 10.76
N LYS A 5 -1.03 -7.03 10.22
CA LYS A 5 -0.41 -7.04 8.90
C LYS A 5 -1.42 -6.73 7.80
N TYR A 6 -0.94 -6.15 6.71
CA TYR A 6 -1.70 -6.02 5.48
C TYR A 6 -2.02 -7.41 4.91
N GLY A 7 -3.28 -7.63 4.54
CA GLY A 7 -3.72 -8.89 3.98
C GLY A 7 -3.06 -9.21 2.63
N ARG A 8 -3.14 -10.46 2.21
CA ARG A 8 -2.71 -10.84 0.86
C ARG A 8 -3.70 -10.29 -0.17
N THR A 9 -3.17 -9.71 -1.24
CA THR A 9 -3.96 -9.32 -2.40
C THR A 9 -4.17 -10.53 -3.32
N TYR A 10 -5.33 -10.56 -3.98
CA TYR A 10 -5.65 -11.60 -4.94
C TYR A 10 -5.19 -11.20 -6.34
N HIS A 11 -4.77 -12.16 -7.12
CA HIS A 11 -4.47 -11.97 -8.54
C HIS A 11 -5.73 -12.18 -9.38
N TYR A 12 -5.79 -11.51 -10.52
CA TYR A 12 -6.75 -11.84 -11.56
C TYR A 12 -6.40 -13.20 -12.18
N PRO A 13 -7.39 -13.96 -12.71
CA PRO A 13 -7.12 -15.24 -13.36
C PRO A 13 -6.15 -15.15 -14.56
N PHE A 14 -6.09 -13.96 -15.18
CA PHE A 14 -5.23 -13.69 -16.33
C PHE A 14 -3.90 -13.00 -15.96
N SER A 15 -3.60 -12.82 -14.68
CA SER A 15 -2.34 -12.20 -14.25
C SER A 15 -1.14 -13.08 -14.66
N PRO A 16 -0.12 -12.51 -15.33
CA PRO A 16 1.06 -13.27 -15.67
C PRO A 16 1.94 -13.56 -14.46
N GLY A 17 2.71 -14.63 -14.50
CA GLY A 17 3.73 -14.94 -13.51
C GLY A 17 3.21 -15.36 -12.13
N THR A 18 1.96 -15.82 -12.05
CA THR A 18 1.43 -16.37 -10.80
C THR A 18 2.04 -17.73 -10.49
N THR A 19 2.25 -17.99 -9.19
CA THR A 19 2.75 -19.27 -8.69
C THR A 19 1.64 -20.02 -7.94
N SER A 20 1.89 -21.26 -7.54
CA SER A 20 0.92 -22.07 -6.77
C SER A 20 0.55 -21.46 -5.42
N ASP A 21 1.38 -20.57 -4.87
CA ASP A 21 1.14 -19.91 -3.59
C ASP A 21 0.30 -18.64 -3.74
N ASP A 22 0.06 -18.17 -4.96
CA ASP A 22 -0.72 -16.98 -5.22
C ASP A 22 -2.21 -17.27 -5.14
N ARG A 23 -2.94 -16.32 -4.54
CA ARG A 23 -4.39 -16.39 -4.48
C ARG A 23 -4.99 -15.74 -5.72
N ILE A 24 -5.91 -16.42 -6.35
CA ILE A 24 -6.58 -15.97 -7.57
C ILE A 24 -8.03 -15.66 -7.25
N ASN A 25 -8.50 -14.49 -7.65
CA ASN A 25 -9.90 -14.11 -7.54
C ASN A 25 -10.65 -14.51 -8.82
N HIS A 26 -11.34 -15.64 -8.78
CA HIS A 26 -12.14 -16.13 -9.90
C HIS A 26 -13.47 -15.39 -10.08
N THR A 27 -13.87 -14.60 -9.09
CA THR A 27 -15.11 -13.80 -9.11
C THR A 27 -14.82 -12.31 -9.25
N TYR A 28 -13.63 -11.94 -9.78
CA TYR A 28 -13.18 -10.56 -9.86
C TYR A 28 -14.16 -9.63 -10.59
N TRP A 29 -14.83 -10.15 -11.61
CA TRP A 29 -15.76 -9.36 -12.41
C TRP A 29 -16.98 -8.94 -11.61
N GLU A 30 -17.57 -9.85 -10.85
CA GLU A 30 -18.70 -9.55 -9.97
C GLU A 30 -18.30 -8.59 -8.85
N ASP A 31 -17.09 -8.76 -8.31
CA ASP A 31 -16.58 -7.86 -7.27
C ASP A 31 -16.34 -6.45 -7.80
N ILE A 32 -15.76 -6.33 -8.98
CA ILE A 32 -15.52 -5.02 -9.64
C ILE A 32 -16.84 -4.31 -9.92
N GLN A 33 -17.87 -5.01 -10.35
CA GLN A 33 -19.18 -4.42 -10.66
C GLN A 33 -19.86 -3.75 -9.45
N ARG A 34 -19.47 -4.11 -8.25
CA ARG A 34 -19.97 -3.49 -7.01
C ARG A 34 -19.25 -2.22 -6.62
N ILE A 35 -18.16 -1.89 -7.29
CA ILE A 35 -17.32 -0.74 -7.00
C ILE A 35 -17.72 0.42 -7.91
N LYS A 36 -18.06 1.57 -7.33
CA LYS A 36 -18.45 2.76 -8.12
C LYS A 36 -17.24 3.47 -8.73
N THR A 37 -16.16 3.55 -7.98
CA THR A 37 -14.92 4.19 -8.41
C THR A 37 -13.77 3.22 -8.23
N LEU A 38 -13.09 2.91 -9.31
CA LEU A 38 -11.93 2.02 -9.30
C LEU A 38 -10.66 2.82 -9.50
N VAL A 39 -9.73 2.67 -8.59
CA VAL A 39 -8.41 3.29 -8.68
C VAL A 39 -7.39 2.23 -9.08
N HIS A 40 -6.70 2.46 -10.19
CA HIS A 40 -5.60 1.62 -10.64
C HIS A 40 -4.28 2.24 -10.19
N THR A 41 -3.49 1.48 -9.46
CA THR A 41 -2.15 1.88 -9.06
C THR A 41 -1.13 0.86 -9.53
N GLU A 42 0.11 1.29 -9.66
CA GLU A 42 1.20 0.36 -9.95
C GLU A 42 1.51 -0.48 -8.71
N LYS A 43 1.64 -1.79 -8.91
CA LYS A 43 2.10 -2.70 -7.86
C LYS A 43 3.62 -2.75 -7.90
N LEU A 44 4.24 -1.97 -7.02
CA LEU A 44 5.69 -1.99 -6.86
C LEU A 44 6.12 -3.28 -6.16
N ASP A 45 7.30 -3.75 -6.46
CA ASP A 45 7.86 -5.00 -5.97
C ASP A 45 9.08 -4.74 -5.09
N GLY A 46 8.87 -4.76 -3.80
CA GLY A 46 9.90 -4.55 -2.79
C GLY A 46 9.53 -5.28 -1.50
N GLU A 47 9.78 -4.65 -0.37
CA GLU A 47 9.37 -5.16 0.94
C GLU A 47 8.16 -4.38 1.45
N ASN A 48 7.12 -5.10 1.86
CA ASN A 48 5.97 -4.50 2.54
C ASN A 48 6.37 -4.04 3.94
N ASN A 49 6.29 -2.75 4.18
CA ASN A 49 6.53 -2.16 5.50
C ASN A 49 5.33 -1.35 5.98
N CYS A 50 5.17 -1.29 7.29
CA CYS A 50 4.16 -0.49 7.96
C CYS A 50 4.81 0.49 8.94
N LEU A 51 4.39 1.74 8.90
CA LEU A 51 4.75 2.77 9.87
C LEU A 51 3.57 2.98 10.83
N SER A 52 3.81 2.86 12.11
CA SER A 52 2.85 3.22 13.16
C SER A 52 3.55 3.96 14.28
N GLN A 53 2.79 4.50 15.23
CA GLN A 53 3.40 5.13 16.42
C GLN A 53 4.32 4.17 17.21
N TRP A 54 4.14 2.86 17.02
CA TRP A 54 4.88 1.82 17.75
C TRP A 54 6.16 1.38 17.05
N GLY A 55 6.37 1.73 15.81
CA GLY A 55 7.58 1.38 15.06
C GLY A 55 7.37 1.22 13.58
N VAL A 56 8.42 0.74 12.94
CA VAL A 56 8.42 0.27 11.56
C VAL A 56 8.33 -1.26 11.59
N PHE A 57 7.36 -1.82 10.88
CA PHE A 57 7.12 -3.26 10.87
C PHE A 57 7.32 -3.82 9.47
N ALA A 58 7.95 -4.99 9.40
CA ALA A 58 7.89 -5.82 8.22
C ALA A 58 6.50 -6.50 8.14
N ARG A 59 6.22 -7.20 7.06
CA ARG A 59 4.91 -7.81 6.83
C ARG A 59 4.42 -8.71 7.98
N SER A 60 5.32 -9.40 8.67
CA SER A 60 4.97 -10.31 9.76
C SER A 60 4.36 -9.60 10.97
N HIS A 61 4.66 -8.33 11.17
CA HIS A 61 4.23 -7.53 12.34
C HIS A 61 4.53 -8.16 13.72
N ALA A 62 5.43 -9.13 13.77
CA ALA A 62 5.78 -9.79 15.03
C ALA A 62 6.46 -8.85 16.03
N ALA A 63 7.31 -7.96 15.52
CA ALA A 63 8.02 -6.93 16.28
C ALA A 63 8.48 -5.82 15.32
N PRO A 64 8.84 -4.65 15.83
CA PRO A 64 9.49 -3.63 15.00
C PRO A 64 10.74 -4.19 14.33
N THR A 65 10.89 -3.88 13.04
CA THR A 65 12.02 -4.38 12.25
C THR A 65 13.33 -3.69 12.61
N THR A 66 14.42 -4.44 12.59
CA THR A 66 15.79 -3.93 12.73
C THR A 66 16.62 -4.22 11.48
N SER A 67 15.98 -4.66 10.40
CA SER A 67 16.64 -4.97 9.13
C SER A 67 17.44 -3.77 8.61
N PRO A 68 18.69 -4.00 8.12
CA PRO A 68 19.48 -2.93 7.50
C PRO A 68 18.76 -2.25 6.31
N TRP A 69 17.90 -2.97 5.61
CA TRP A 69 17.13 -2.47 4.48
C TRP A 69 16.06 -1.45 4.87
N THR A 70 15.69 -1.40 6.15
CA THR A 70 14.71 -0.46 6.68
C THR A 70 15.33 0.72 7.41
N ARG A 71 16.65 0.85 7.40
CA ARG A 71 17.34 1.89 8.15
C ARG A 71 16.89 3.30 7.78
N GLN A 72 16.84 3.63 6.49
CA GLN A 72 16.40 4.96 6.04
C GLN A 72 14.94 5.20 6.40
N LEU A 73 14.11 4.19 6.25
CA LEU A 73 12.70 4.27 6.63
C LEU A 73 12.52 4.50 8.14
N ARG A 74 13.32 3.82 8.97
CA ARG A 74 13.30 4.03 10.42
C ARG A 74 13.77 5.43 10.83
N GLU A 75 14.75 5.97 10.13
CA GLU A 75 15.20 7.35 10.33
C GLU A 75 14.08 8.34 10.00
N ARG A 76 13.37 8.11 8.91
CA ARG A 76 12.20 8.90 8.53
C ARG A 76 11.08 8.77 9.54
N TRP A 77 10.81 7.57 10.02
CA TRP A 77 9.80 7.30 11.04
C TRP A 77 10.08 8.06 12.33
N GLU A 78 11.33 8.16 12.76
CA GLU A 78 11.70 8.94 13.96
C GLU A 78 11.21 10.39 13.88
N LEU A 79 11.17 10.96 12.69
CA LEU A 79 10.72 12.34 12.48
C LEU A 79 9.21 12.51 12.56
N ILE A 80 8.44 11.46 12.26
CA ILE A 80 6.98 11.54 12.14
C ILE A 80 6.21 10.73 13.18
N LYS A 81 6.87 9.87 13.93
CA LYS A 81 6.22 8.91 14.83
C LYS A 81 5.25 9.53 15.84
N ASN A 82 5.55 10.73 16.34
CA ASN A 82 4.71 11.40 17.32
C ASN A 82 3.42 12.01 16.72
N ASP A 83 3.39 12.15 15.39
CA ASP A 83 2.25 12.72 14.68
C ASP A 83 1.35 11.64 14.05
N LEU A 84 1.73 10.37 14.14
CA LEU A 84 0.97 9.27 13.56
C LEU A 84 -0.34 8.97 14.33
N GLY A 85 -0.31 9.05 15.67
CA GLY A 85 -1.49 8.69 16.46
C GLY A 85 -1.96 7.27 16.12
N ASP A 86 -3.23 7.14 15.73
CA ASP A 86 -3.85 5.87 15.36
C ASP A 86 -3.69 5.52 13.87
N ILE A 87 -2.92 6.32 13.12
CA ILE A 87 -2.67 6.10 11.71
C ILE A 87 -1.58 5.04 11.52
N GLU A 88 -1.86 4.08 10.66
CA GLU A 88 -0.91 3.08 10.18
C GLU A 88 -0.72 3.27 8.67
N ILE A 89 0.52 3.45 8.26
CA ILE A 89 0.90 3.71 6.87
C ILE A 89 1.54 2.47 6.29
N PHE A 90 0.96 1.92 5.25
CA PHE A 90 1.47 0.75 4.54
C PHE A 90 2.07 1.17 3.20
N GLY A 91 3.25 0.67 2.93
CA GLY A 91 3.94 0.99 1.69
C GLY A 91 4.93 -0.08 1.26
N GLU A 92 5.45 0.10 0.07
CA GLU A 92 6.47 -0.77 -0.52
C GLU A 92 7.83 -0.10 -0.41
N ASN A 93 8.76 -0.78 0.25
CA ASN A 93 10.13 -0.34 0.42
C ASN A 93 10.99 -0.98 -0.66
N LEU A 94 11.50 -0.16 -1.58
CA LEU A 94 12.28 -0.62 -2.73
C LEU A 94 13.79 -0.64 -2.46
N TYR A 95 14.23 -0.18 -1.30
CA TYR A 95 15.65 0.00 -1.02
C TYR A 95 16.49 -1.27 -1.18
N ALA A 96 15.99 -2.41 -0.70
CA ALA A 96 16.73 -3.66 -0.69
C ALA A 96 16.90 -4.29 -2.08
N ILE A 97 15.88 -4.15 -2.94
CA ILE A 97 15.78 -4.91 -4.19
C ILE A 97 16.24 -4.08 -5.37
N HIS A 98 15.95 -2.78 -5.36
CA HIS A 98 16.15 -1.90 -6.51
C HIS A 98 17.10 -0.72 -6.22
N SER A 99 17.93 -0.82 -5.19
CA SER A 99 18.85 0.26 -4.79
C SER A 99 19.79 0.71 -5.92
N ILE A 100 20.13 -0.18 -6.85
CA ILE A 100 20.97 0.12 -8.00
C ILE A 100 20.17 0.80 -9.12
N GLU A 101 18.95 0.33 -9.38
CA GLU A 101 18.09 0.83 -10.46
C GLU A 101 17.43 2.17 -10.10
N TYR A 102 17.11 2.38 -8.84
CA TYR A 102 16.42 3.55 -8.33
C TYR A 102 17.33 4.55 -7.60
N GLN A 103 18.60 4.60 -7.93
CA GLN A 103 19.58 5.51 -7.29
C GLN A 103 19.20 7.00 -7.36
N ARG A 104 18.29 7.38 -8.25
CA ARG A 104 17.83 8.75 -8.45
C ARG A 104 16.57 9.11 -7.67
N LEU A 105 15.98 8.14 -6.96
CA LEU A 105 14.80 8.39 -6.15
C LEU A 105 15.22 9.05 -4.83
N GLU A 106 14.55 10.11 -4.48
CA GLU A 106 14.75 10.80 -3.20
C GLU A 106 14.31 9.95 -2.01
N THR A 107 13.48 8.96 -2.26
CA THR A 107 12.98 8.02 -1.28
C THR A 107 12.77 6.65 -1.91
N HIS A 108 12.77 5.62 -1.08
CA HIS A 108 12.56 4.23 -1.49
C HIS A 108 11.25 3.63 -0.95
N PHE A 109 10.44 4.42 -0.25
CA PHE A 109 9.19 3.97 0.35
C PHE A 109 7.99 4.65 -0.30
N TYR A 110 7.07 3.85 -0.83
CA TYR A 110 5.89 4.30 -1.56
C TYR A 110 4.62 3.79 -0.90
N ILE A 111 3.78 4.72 -0.45
CA ILE A 111 2.55 4.40 0.27
C ILE A 111 1.50 3.86 -0.71
N PHE A 112 0.84 2.78 -0.33
CA PHE A 112 -0.30 2.23 -1.08
C PHE A 112 -1.59 2.14 -0.27
N ALA A 113 -1.53 2.17 1.06
CA ALA A 113 -2.70 2.13 1.91
C ALA A 113 -2.45 2.80 3.25
N VAL A 114 -3.50 3.34 3.84
CA VAL A 114 -3.51 3.89 5.19
C VAL A 114 -4.71 3.33 5.94
N ARG A 115 -4.49 2.96 7.19
CA ARG A 115 -5.53 2.47 8.09
C ARG A 115 -5.58 3.35 9.32
N CYS A 116 -6.78 3.65 9.80
CA CYS A 116 -7.00 4.38 11.04
C CYS A 116 -8.06 3.64 11.86
N MET A 117 -7.71 3.19 13.07
CA MET A 117 -8.62 2.46 13.96
C MET A 117 -9.38 1.34 13.24
N ASP A 118 -8.66 0.44 12.59
CA ASP A 118 -9.17 -0.70 11.83
C ASP A 118 -10.01 -0.36 10.58
N GLN A 119 -10.05 0.90 10.17
CA GLN A 119 -10.72 1.34 8.96
C GLN A 119 -9.70 1.68 7.87
N TRP A 120 -9.81 1.03 6.70
CA TRP A 120 -9.05 1.42 5.53
C TRP A 120 -9.56 2.74 4.99
N LEU A 121 -8.65 3.68 4.73
CA LEU A 121 -8.99 5.00 4.23
C LEU A 121 -9.14 4.97 2.69
N SER A 122 -9.89 5.95 2.17
CA SER A 122 -10.02 6.13 0.73
C SER A 122 -8.69 6.53 0.09
N TRP A 123 -8.57 6.37 -1.22
CA TRP A 123 -7.36 6.77 -1.95
C TRP A 123 -7.06 8.27 -1.80
N GLU A 124 -8.09 9.11 -1.81
CA GLU A 124 -7.91 10.56 -1.58
C GLU A 124 -7.35 10.85 -0.18
N GLU A 125 -7.81 10.13 0.82
CA GLU A 125 -7.28 10.24 2.19
C GLU A 125 -5.85 9.70 2.28
N VAL A 126 -5.53 8.62 1.56
CA VAL A 126 -4.16 8.10 1.46
C VAL A 126 -3.22 9.18 0.89
N LYS A 127 -3.62 9.84 -0.19
CA LYS A 127 -2.84 10.94 -0.79
C LYS A 127 -2.69 12.12 0.17
N PHE A 128 -3.72 12.42 0.94
CA PHE A 128 -3.67 13.48 1.96
C PHE A 128 -2.60 13.19 3.01
N TYR A 129 -2.61 11.99 3.59
CA TYR A 129 -1.61 11.62 4.60
C TYR A 129 -0.20 11.48 4.01
N ALA A 130 -0.07 11.01 2.80
CA ALA A 130 1.20 10.97 2.09
C ALA A 130 1.81 12.38 1.97
N ALA A 131 1.01 13.35 1.56
CA ALA A 131 1.45 14.75 1.47
C ALA A 131 1.77 15.32 2.86
N LEU A 132 0.95 15.03 3.87
CA LEU A 132 1.15 15.51 5.23
C LEU A 132 2.49 15.06 5.81
N PHE A 133 2.87 13.80 5.56
CA PHE A 133 4.12 13.23 6.05
C PHE A 133 5.29 13.32 5.06
N ASP A 134 5.07 14.00 3.93
CA ASP A 134 6.07 14.16 2.87
C ASP A 134 6.64 12.81 2.39
N LEU A 135 5.76 11.87 2.13
CA LEU A 135 6.07 10.56 1.59
C LEU A 135 5.32 10.36 0.26
N PRO A 136 5.96 9.72 -0.74
CA PRO A 136 5.28 9.47 -2.00
C PRO A 136 4.28 8.32 -1.89
N THR A 137 3.30 8.34 -2.77
CA THR A 137 2.43 7.17 -3.00
C THR A 137 2.97 6.33 -4.15
N VAL A 138 2.49 5.07 -4.25
CA VAL A 138 2.65 4.29 -5.48
C VAL A 138 2.03 5.05 -6.65
N PRO A 139 2.56 4.89 -7.88
CA PRO A 139 2.03 5.61 -9.04
C PRO A 139 0.55 5.30 -9.29
N GLU A 140 -0.24 6.35 -9.42
CA GLU A 140 -1.64 6.26 -9.83
C GLU A 140 -1.68 6.20 -11.35
N LEU A 141 -2.21 5.10 -11.89
CA LEU A 141 -2.27 4.87 -13.33
C LEU A 141 -3.57 5.42 -13.91
N LYS A 142 -4.70 5.16 -13.27
CA LYS A 142 -6.02 5.56 -13.76
C LYS A 142 -7.08 5.52 -12.67
N ILE A 143 -8.02 6.45 -12.75
CA ILE A 143 -9.26 6.42 -11.96
C ILE A 143 -10.41 6.19 -12.95
N CYS A 144 -11.21 5.13 -12.71
CA CYS A 144 -12.36 4.79 -13.53
C CYS A 144 -13.64 4.90 -12.71
N LEU A 145 -14.63 5.61 -13.26
CA LEU A 145 -16.00 5.54 -12.78
C LEU A 145 -16.68 4.36 -13.47
N LEU A 146 -17.18 3.43 -12.68
CA LEU A 146 -17.93 2.29 -13.20
C LEU A 146 -19.43 2.62 -13.14
N TYR A 147 -20.06 2.70 -14.30
CA TYR A 147 -21.49 2.88 -14.39
C TYR A 147 -22.18 1.54 -14.18
N THR A 148 -23.17 1.51 -13.30
CA THR A 148 -24.06 0.36 -13.18
C THR A 148 -25.04 0.34 -14.36
N SER A 149 -25.55 -0.84 -14.70
CA SER A 149 -26.42 -1.07 -15.88
C SER A 149 -27.69 -0.24 -15.91
N ASP A 150 -28.06 0.40 -14.83
CA ASP A 150 -29.25 1.27 -14.77
C ASP A 150 -29.10 2.58 -15.56
N ALA A 151 -27.87 2.92 -15.94
CA ALA A 151 -27.63 4.10 -16.81
C ALA A 151 -27.80 3.81 -18.31
N ALA A 152 -28.01 2.55 -18.68
CA ALA A 152 -28.16 2.14 -20.09
C ALA A 152 -29.59 2.16 -20.61
N ASP A 153 -30.59 2.38 -19.74
CA ASP A 153 -32.02 2.37 -20.09
C ASP A 153 -32.61 3.78 -20.32
N ASP A 154 -31.78 4.79 -20.31
CA ASP A 154 -32.18 6.17 -20.65
C ASP A 154 -31.88 6.49 -22.13
#